data_24ea833ee5b59a6acc9fce54273e48b9
#
_entry.id   24ea833ee5b59a6acc9fce54273e48b9
#
_cell.length_a   1.000
_cell.length_b   1.000
_cell.length_c   1.000
_cell.angle_alpha   90.00
_cell.angle_beta   90.00
_cell.angle_gamma   90.00
#
_symmetry.space_group_name_H-M   'P 1'
#
loop_
_entity.id
_entity.type
_entity.pdbx_description
1 polymer ?
#
loop_
_entity_poly.entity_id
_entity_poly.type
_entity_poly.pdbx_seq_one_letter_code
_entity_poly.pdbx_strand_id
1 'polypeptide(L)'
;MKSSLKLLLEKPLFFLFCLFIPFDNTPLSNFGGIMTASPSALILLPGLFISFMAKGNVVFNKKITFIYLLTLLISFLYFFYWANYFKGLSLGFIFERGNKFFLLYMFYLLSIVYCMMQKYEDMVAGAKIIIFIVFLSVVVNFLFPSIINNPSIIQANAFPSTLRLRGFSVEASLFGFQIVCAAVLIGIIYNIKLPILVIATLIFAIITTSKGAALSFLICVCCYYATRGNLIFRIFLSILSALVSFIIFKLYILPSLTNDIESYNSVATRLTMFVSGLTVFLYNPLGVGYYGYIPSIYAFTPDVISRIGSIFPILNFSEVQTYTIIGEYKAVGTKSMIIDCIMFFGLLFIIPFIFYIKRLSGYFLSNNDRASFILLLFVVLSNLFFISYIGSYMTPFMLSFLTLRYRQNLKNNIEYVL
;
A
#
# COMPACT_ATOMS: atom_id res chain seq x y z
N MET A 1 4.99 -30.78 26.93
CA MET A 1 6.23 -30.36 26.22
C MET A 1 6.03 -29.84 24.77
N LYS A 2 5.20 -30.50 23.93
CA LYS A 2 4.98 -30.03 22.54
C LYS A 2 4.25 -28.66 22.42
N SER A 3 3.37 -28.29 23.36
CA SER A 3 2.64 -27.00 23.33
C SER A 3 3.52 -25.82 23.76
N SER A 4 4.45 -26.01 24.65
CA SER A 4 5.36 -24.92 25.11
C SER A 4 6.37 -24.53 24.04
N LEU A 5 6.90 -25.45 23.26
CA LEU A 5 7.87 -25.16 22.20
C LEU A 5 7.22 -24.36 21.04
N LYS A 6 5.95 -24.66 20.72
CA LYS A 6 5.20 -23.95 19.66
C LYS A 6 4.93 -22.49 20.05
N LEU A 7 4.53 -22.24 21.29
CA LEU A 7 4.36 -20.88 21.83
C LEU A 7 5.69 -20.12 21.90
N LEU A 8 6.79 -20.83 22.14
CA LEU A 8 8.13 -20.26 22.23
C LEU A 8 8.65 -19.76 20.86
N LEU A 9 8.25 -20.40 19.75
CA LEU A 9 8.67 -20.04 18.39
C LEU A 9 7.72 -19.04 17.70
N GLU A 10 6.46 -18.95 18.10
CA GLU A 10 5.46 -18.10 17.46
C GLU A 10 5.84 -16.61 17.49
N LYS A 11 6.19 -16.10 18.67
CA LYS A 11 6.54 -14.68 18.85
C LYS A 11 7.84 -14.29 18.14
N PRO A 12 8.95 -15.03 18.25
CA PRO A 12 10.17 -14.73 17.50
C PRO A 12 9.95 -14.67 15.98
N LEU A 13 9.18 -15.60 15.42
CA LEU A 13 8.87 -15.57 13.98
C LEU A 13 8.02 -14.36 13.58
N PHE A 14 7.06 -13.96 14.42
CA PHE A 14 6.29 -12.77 14.18
C PHE A 14 7.17 -11.50 14.25
N PHE A 15 8.06 -11.41 15.24
CA PHE A 15 8.98 -10.27 15.34
C PHE A 15 9.99 -10.25 14.20
N LEU A 16 10.46 -11.39 13.74
CA LEU A 16 11.31 -11.51 12.56
C LEU A 16 10.56 -11.10 11.27
N PHE A 17 9.29 -11.47 11.14
CA PHE A 17 8.42 -11.00 10.08
C PHE A 17 8.33 -9.46 10.10
N CYS A 18 8.06 -8.86 11.27
CA CYS A 18 7.97 -7.41 11.42
C CYS A 18 9.31 -6.70 11.12
N LEU A 19 10.43 -7.29 11.53
CA LEU A 19 11.77 -6.75 11.27
C LEU A 19 12.04 -6.58 9.77
N PHE A 20 11.57 -7.51 8.95
CA PHE A 20 11.80 -7.50 7.51
C PHE A 20 10.72 -6.77 6.69
N ILE A 21 9.61 -6.32 7.29
CA ILE A 21 8.58 -5.55 6.57
C ILE A 21 9.15 -4.33 5.83
N PRO A 22 10.08 -3.52 6.40
CA PRO A 22 10.63 -2.36 5.68
C PRO A 22 11.55 -2.70 4.51
N PHE A 23 11.99 -3.96 4.37
CA PHE A 23 12.85 -4.41 3.28
C PHE A 23 11.98 -4.94 2.15
N ASP A 24 11.94 -4.26 1.02
CA ASP A 24 11.09 -4.65 -0.11
C ASP A 24 11.82 -4.75 -1.46
N ASN A 25 13.15 -4.66 -1.46
CA ASN A 25 13.98 -4.80 -2.66
C ASN A 25 15.28 -5.57 -2.39
N THR A 26 15.22 -6.66 -1.64
CA THR A 26 16.42 -7.45 -1.35
C THR A 26 16.82 -8.34 -2.53
N PRO A 27 18.09 -8.82 -2.60
CA PRO A 27 18.56 -9.74 -3.64
C PRO A 27 17.78 -11.05 -3.74
N LEU A 28 16.96 -11.39 -2.74
CA LEU A 28 16.03 -12.53 -2.81
C LEU A 28 15.01 -12.38 -3.94
N SER A 29 14.77 -11.15 -4.43
CA SER A 29 13.95 -10.90 -5.61
C SER A 29 14.50 -11.57 -6.88
N ASN A 30 15.80 -11.85 -6.94
CA ASN A 30 16.41 -12.55 -8.08
C ASN A 30 16.00 -14.02 -8.16
N PHE A 31 15.56 -14.63 -7.04
CA PHE A 31 15.13 -16.02 -6.99
C PHE A 31 13.62 -16.20 -7.18
N GLY A 32 12.80 -15.33 -6.61
CA GLY A 32 11.33 -15.46 -6.63
C GLY A 32 10.61 -14.21 -7.14
N GLY A 33 11.34 -13.25 -7.73
CA GLY A 33 10.80 -11.99 -8.21
C GLY A 33 10.19 -11.16 -7.06
N ILE A 34 9.15 -10.42 -7.36
CA ILE A 34 8.47 -9.53 -6.40
C ILE A 34 8.00 -10.27 -5.14
N MET A 35 7.65 -11.56 -5.23
CA MET A 35 7.14 -12.34 -4.10
C MET A 35 8.17 -12.50 -2.98
N THR A 36 9.44 -12.59 -3.33
CA THR A 36 10.54 -12.77 -2.37
C THR A 36 11.36 -11.51 -2.16
N ALA A 37 10.96 -10.39 -2.77
CA ALA A 37 11.66 -9.12 -2.62
C ALA A 37 11.77 -8.67 -1.15
N SER A 38 10.77 -8.99 -0.33
CA SER A 38 10.85 -8.87 1.12
C SER A 38 11.10 -10.24 1.75
N PRO A 39 12.13 -10.38 2.63
CA PRO A 39 12.35 -11.60 3.40
C PRO A 39 11.15 -11.97 4.30
N SER A 40 10.26 -11.02 4.62
CA SER A 40 9.01 -11.29 5.34
C SER A 40 8.16 -12.37 4.66
N ALA A 41 8.21 -12.47 3.33
CA ALA A 41 7.49 -13.50 2.57
C ALA A 41 7.93 -14.92 2.95
N LEU A 42 9.23 -15.13 3.17
CA LEU A 42 9.79 -16.43 3.54
C LEU A 42 9.40 -16.84 4.98
N ILE A 43 9.21 -15.86 5.86
CA ILE A 43 8.84 -16.07 7.25
C ILE A 43 7.33 -16.25 7.40
N LEU A 44 6.54 -15.67 6.49
CA LEU A 44 5.09 -15.68 6.57
C LEU A 44 4.49 -17.09 6.63
N LEU A 45 4.89 -17.99 5.73
CA LEU A 45 4.32 -19.33 5.68
C LEU A 45 4.70 -20.18 6.93
N PRO A 46 5.98 -20.29 7.34
CA PRO A 46 6.34 -20.96 8.58
C PRO A 46 5.68 -20.35 9.81
N GLY A 47 5.62 -18.99 9.85
CA GLY A 47 4.98 -18.26 10.94
C GLY A 47 3.48 -18.56 11.07
N LEU A 48 2.76 -18.55 9.94
CA LEU A 48 1.35 -18.95 9.89
C LEU A 48 1.14 -20.40 10.32
N PHE A 49 1.96 -21.32 9.82
CA PHE A 49 1.86 -22.74 10.17
C PHE A 49 2.04 -22.94 11.68
N ILE A 50 3.07 -22.32 12.29
CA ILE A 50 3.33 -22.42 13.72
C ILE A 50 2.21 -21.76 14.53
N SER A 51 1.73 -20.59 14.12
CA SER A 51 0.61 -19.91 14.78
C SER A 51 -0.68 -20.74 14.72
N PHE A 52 -0.94 -21.37 13.59
CA PHE A 52 -2.06 -22.30 13.43
C PHE A 52 -1.93 -23.50 14.38
N MET A 53 -0.76 -24.12 14.41
CA MET A 53 -0.48 -25.25 15.28
C MET A 53 -0.52 -24.90 16.78
N ALA A 54 -0.22 -23.64 17.13
CA ALA A 54 -0.24 -23.16 18.52
C ALA A 54 -1.66 -22.82 19.01
N LYS A 55 -2.47 -22.18 18.15
CA LYS A 55 -3.80 -21.64 18.49
C LYS A 55 -4.96 -22.55 18.09
N GLY A 56 -4.73 -23.53 17.22
CA GLY A 56 -5.75 -24.49 16.76
C GLY A 56 -6.83 -23.93 15.85
N ASN A 57 -6.93 -22.61 15.71
CA ASN A 57 -7.94 -21.93 14.90
C ASN A 57 -7.30 -20.88 14.00
N VAL A 58 -7.53 -20.98 12.70
CA VAL A 58 -7.26 -19.90 11.75
C VAL A 58 -8.50 -19.01 11.69
N VAL A 59 -8.30 -17.72 11.92
CA VAL A 59 -9.37 -16.73 11.78
C VAL A 59 -9.59 -16.46 10.29
N PHE A 60 -10.09 -17.46 9.55
CA PHE A 60 -10.55 -17.24 8.20
C PHE A 60 -11.91 -16.53 8.23
N ASN A 61 -11.96 -15.34 7.68
CA ASN A 61 -13.23 -14.70 7.43
C ASN A 61 -13.90 -15.37 6.22
N LYS A 62 -14.95 -16.16 6.46
CA LYS A 62 -15.69 -16.88 5.40
C LYS A 62 -16.08 -15.97 4.23
N LYS A 63 -16.41 -14.69 4.50
CA LYS A 63 -16.78 -13.72 3.45
C LYS A 63 -15.59 -13.37 2.55
N ILE A 64 -14.39 -13.14 3.14
CA ILE A 64 -13.18 -12.87 2.37
C ILE A 64 -12.78 -14.09 1.55
N THR A 65 -12.84 -15.28 2.15
CA THR A 65 -12.57 -16.53 1.43
C THR A 65 -13.52 -16.73 0.27
N PHE A 66 -14.81 -16.47 0.47
CA PHE A 66 -15.82 -16.57 -0.58
C PHE A 66 -15.55 -15.58 -1.73
N ILE A 67 -15.24 -14.31 -1.42
CA ILE A 67 -14.90 -13.29 -2.42
C ILE A 67 -13.67 -13.74 -3.22
N TYR A 68 -12.65 -14.26 -2.53
CA TYR A 68 -11.44 -14.75 -3.18
C TYR A 68 -11.70 -15.92 -4.13
N LEU A 69 -12.50 -16.92 -3.71
CA LEU A 69 -12.90 -18.05 -4.56
C LEU A 69 -13.75 -17.60 -5.75
N LEU A 70 -14.69 -16.65 -5.53
CA LEU A 70 -15.50 -16.10 -6.60
C LEU A 70 -14.63 -15.35 -7.63
N THR A 71 -13.63 -14.62 -7.17
CA THR A 71 -12.69 -13.94 -8.08
C THR A 71 -11.85 -14.93 -8.89
N LEU A 72 -11.48 -16.07 -8.29
CA LEU A 72 -10.84 -17.14 -9.07
C LEU A 72 -11.73 -17.65 -10.19
N LEU A 73 -13.00 -17.90 -9.90
CA LEU A 73 -13.97 -18.35 -10.92
C LEU A 73 -14.09 -17.30 -12.05
N ILE A 74 -14.28 -16.03 -11.68
CA ILE A 74 -14.33 -14.92 -12.65
C ILE A 74 -13.03 -14.89 -13.48
N SER A 75 -11.88 -15.06 -12.83
CA SER A 75 -10.58 -15.07 -13.51
C SER A 75 -10.49 -16.13 -14.59
N PHE A 76 -10.97 -17.36 -14.33
CA PHE A 76 -11.00 -18.42 -15.34
C PHE A 76 -11.92 -18.09 -16.51
N LEU A 77 -13.08 -17.49 -16.26
CA LEU A 77 -13.98 -17.04 -17.33
C LEU A 77 -13.29 -15.98 -18.20
N TYR A 78 -12.62 -15.01 -17.61
CA TYR A 78 -11.87 -13.99 -18.34
C TYR A 78 -10.64 -14.56 -19.07
N PHE A 79 -10.00 -15.62 -18.57
CA PHE A 79 -8.93 -16.30 -19.29
C PHE A 79 -9.41 -16.77 -20.67
N PHE A 80 -10.53 -17.50 -20.72
CA PHE A 80 -11.09 -17.99 -21.98
C PHE A 80 -11.57 -16.86 -22.88
N TYR A 81 -12.20 -15.82 -22.32
CA TYR A 81 -12.64 -14.66 -23.07
C TYR A 81 -11.47 -13.96 -23.77
N TRP A 82 -10.43 -13.58 -23.03
CA TRP A 82 -9.30 -12.84 -23.57
C TRP A 82 -8.38 -13.68 -24.44
N ALA A 83 -8.30 -14.98 -24.18
CA ALA A 83 -7.59 -15.93 -25.04
C ALA A 83 -8.13 -15.94 -26.47
N ASN A 84 -9.45 -15.78 -26.63
CA ASN A 84 -10.10 -15.74 -27.93
C ASN A 84 -10.17 -14.34 -28.56
N TYR A 85 -10.32 -13.31 -27.72
CA TYR A 85 -10.53 -11.94 -28.17
C TYR A 85 -9.22 -11.22 -28.52
N PHE A 86 -8.19 -11.36 -27.70
CA PHE A 86 -6.93 -10.60 -27.83
C PHE A 86 -5.82 -11.46 -28.47
N LYS A 87 -5.88 -11.58 -29.80
CA LYS A 87 -4.95 -12.43 -30.60
C LYS A 87 -3.46 -12.03 -30.50
N GLY A 88 -3.14 -10.85 -29.97
CA GLY A 88 -1.76 -10.34 -29.81
C GLY A 88 -1.00 -10.87 -28.60
N LEU A 89 -1.66 -11.50 -27.63
CA LEU A 89 -1.03 -12.04 -26.42
C LEU A 89 -1.00 -13.57 -26.46
N SER A 90 0.16 -14.14 -26.11
CA SER A 90 0.25 -15.60 -25.95
C SER A 90 -0.51 -16.06 -24.71
N LEU A 91 -1.18 -17.22 -24.80
CA LEU A 91 -1.88 -17.85 -23.68
C LEU A 91 -0.96 -18.10 -22.49
N GLY A 92 0.28 -18.54 -22.78
CA GLY A 92 1.30 -18.78 -21.76
C GLY A 92 1.62 -17.50 -20.95
N PHE A 93 1.71 -16.36 -21.63
CA PHE A 93 1.95 -15.08 -20.98
C PHE A 93 0.79 -14.65 -20.07
N ILE A 94 -0.45 -14.75 -20.55
CA ILE A 94 -1.64 -14.42 -19.74
C ILE A 94 -1.69 -15.30 -18.49
N PHE A 95 -1.43 -16.60 -18.66
CA PHE A 95 -1.42 -17.57 -17.58
C PHE A 95 -0.30 -17.29 -16.56
N GLU A 96 0.92 -17.07 -17.02
CA GLU A 96 2.06 -16.75 -16.15
C GLU A 96 1.80 -15.51 -15.32
N ARG A 97 1.36 -14.44 -15.96
CA ARG A 97 1.10 -13.16 -15.27
C ARG A 97 -0.10 -13.22 -14.33
N GLY A 98 -1.16 -13.88 -14.75
CA GLY A 98 -2.34 -14.10 -13.88
C GLY A 98 -1.99 -14.88 -12.63
N ASN A 99 -1.23 -15.98 -12.76
CA ASN A 99 -0.76 -16.76 -11.62
C ASN A 99 0.15 -15.93 -10.69
N LYS A 100 1.02 -15.09 -11.25
CA LYS A 100 1.86 -14.19 -10.45
C LYS A 100 1.02 -13.24 -9.61
N PHE A 101 0.01 -12.59 -10.18
CA PHE A 101 -0.91 -11.73 -9.44
C PHE A 101 -1.71 -12.51 -8.39
N PHE A 102 -2.22 -13.67 -8.75
CA PHE A 102 -2.92 -14.55 -7.82
C PHE A 102 -2.06 -14.86 -6.58
N LEU A 103 -0.82 -15.29 -6.78
CA LEU A 103 0.10 -15.61 -5.68
C LEU A 103 0.44 -14.38 -4.84
N LEU A 104 0.68 -13.23 -5.46
CA LEU A 104 0.96 -11.98 -4.74
C LEU A 104 -0.20 -11.58 -3.82
N TYR A 105 -1.44 -11.63 -4.33
CA TYR A 105 -2.62 -11.33 -3.51
C TYR A 105 -2.88 -12.38 -2.44
N MET A 106 -2.61 -13.65 -2.72
CA MET A 106 -2.67 -14.71 -1.72
C MET A 106 -1.71 -14.43 -0.56
N PHE A 107 -0.45 -14.10 -0.83
CA PHE A 107 0.53 -13.75 0.21
C PHE A 107 0.11 -12.49 0.99
N TYR A 108 -0.43 -11.50 0.30
CA TYR A 108 -0.97 -10.30 0.93
C TYR A 108 -2.10 -10.63 1.91
N LEU A 109 -3.08 -11.44 1.51
CA LEU A 109 -4.18 -11.87 2.39
C LEU A 109 -3.68 -12.74 3.56
N LEU A 110 -2.75 -13.66 3.30
CA LEU A 110 -2.14 -14.49 4.33
C LEU A 110 -1.40 -13.63 5.37
N SER A 111 -0.76 -12.53 4.96
CA SER A 111 -0.11 -11.61 5.90
C SER A 111 -1.13 -10.89 6.81
N ILE A 112 -2.31 -10.51 6.29
CA ILE A 112 -3.40 -9.97 7.11
C ILE A 112 -3.84 -11.04 8.13
N VAL A 113 -4.06 -12.28 7.69
CA VAL A 113 -4.45 -13.39 8.58
C VAL A 113 -3.40 -13.58 9.67
N TYR A 114 -2.12 -13.62 9.30
CA TYR A 114 -1.01 -13.80 10.25
C TYR A 114 -0.97 -12.69 11.31
N CYS A 115 -1.09 -11.43 10.88
CA CYS A 115 -1.18 -10.29 11.80
C CYS A 115 -2.42 -10.36 12.70
N MET A 116 -3.58 -10.74 12.13
CA MET A 116 -4.84 -10.83 12.87
C MET A 116 -4.90 -11.98 13.87
N MET A 117 -4.03 -12.98 13.73
CA MET A 117 -3.85 -14.06 14.72
C MET A 117 -3.04 -13.61 15.95
N GLN A 118 -2.35 -12.47 15.87
CA GLN A 118 -1.53 -11.96 16.99
C GLN A 118 -2.40 -11.24 18.02
N LYS A 119 -1.88 -11.11 19.24
CA LYS A 119 -2.45 -10.24 20.26
C LYS A 119 -2.10 -8.77 19.96
N TYR A 120 -2.91 -7.85 20.46
CA TYR A 120 -2.63 -6.42 20.24
C TYR A 120 -1.27 -5.98 20.83
N GLU A 121 -0.88 -6.52 21.99
CA GLU A 121 0.41 -6.25 22.61
C GLU A 121 1.59 -6.72 21.75
N ASP A 122 1.48 -7.88 21.11
CA ASP A 122 2.49 -8.42 20.19
C ASP A 122 2.55 -7.55 18.90
N MET A 123 1.41 -7.05 18.42
CA MET A 123 1.36 -6.08 17.31
C MET A 123 2.01 -4.75 17.67
N VAL A 124 1.83 -4.26 18.90
CA VAL A 124 2.53 -3.05 19.39
C VAL A 124 4.03 -3.28 19.45
N ALA A 125 4.49 -4.44 19.93
CA ALA A 125 5.90 -4.80 19.93
C ALA A 125 6.47 -4.88 18.50
N GLY A 126 5.74 -5.52 17.57
CA GLY A 126 6.08 -5.56 16.14
C GLY A 126 6.14 -4.17 15.52
N ALA A 127 5.21 -3.28 15.86
CA ALA A 127 5.21 -1.89 15.42
C ALA A 127 6.47 -1.14 15.89
N LYS A 128 6.93 -1.36 17.14
CA LYS A 128 8.18 -0.77 17.65
C LYS A 128 9.40 -1.25 16.86
N ILE A 129 9.43 -2.52 16.47
CA ILE A 129 10.50 -3.08 15.63
C ILE A 129 10.49 -2.41 14.25
N ILE A 130 9.32 -2.29 13.60
CA ILE A 130 9.18 -1.61 12.31
C ILE A 130 9.66 -0.17 12.41
N ILE A 131 9.22 0.57 13.43
CA ILE A 131 9.64 1.94 13.68
C ILE A 131 11.17 2.02 13.77
N PHE A 132 11.78 1.18 14.60
CA PHE A 132 13.23 1.15 14.76
C PHE A 132 13.96 0.91 13.44
N ILE A 133 13.54 -0.07 12.64
CA ILE A 133 14.17 -0.40 11.36
C ILE A 133 13.97 0.72 10.32
N VAL A 134 12.79 1.34 10.27
CA VAL A 134 12.52 2.46 9.36
C VAL A 134 13.43 3.65 9.69
N PHE A 135 13.57 4.02 10.97
CA PHE A 135 14.48 5.10 11.35
C PHE A 135 15.96 4.73 11.21
N LEU A 136 16.32 3.48 11.50
CA LEU A 136 17.67 2.97 11.24
C LEU A 136 18.00 3.10 9.74
N SER A 137 17.06 2.82 8.86
CA SER A 137 17.28 2.95 7.41
C SER A 137 17.54 4.41 6.97
N VAL A 138 17.00 5.42 7.67
CA VAL A 138 17.34 6.83 7.45
C VAL A 138 18.81 7.05 7.79
N VAL A 139 19.25 6.59 8.97
CA VAL A 139 20.65 6.73 9.41
C VAL A 139 21.61 6.04 8.44
N VAL A 140 21.28 4.80 8.04
CA VAL A 140 22.09 4.04 7.07
C VAL A 140 22.16 4.75 5.73
N ASN A 141 21.04 5.34 5.27
CA ASN A 141 21.01 6.08 4.00
C ASN A 141 21.91 7.32 4.02
N PHE A 142 22.03 8.01 5.17
CA PHE A 142 22.93 9.16 5.32
C PHE A 142 24.40 8.77 5.48
N LEU A 143 24.69 7.75 6.31
CA LEU A 143 26.07 7.37 6.61
C LEU A 143 26.69 6.46 5.54
N PHE A 144 25.89 5.63 4.90
CA PHE A 144 26.32 4.61 3.95
C PHE A 144 25.46 4.60 2.67
N PRO A 145 25.41 5.72 1.92
CA PRO A 145 24.56 5.85 0.74
C PRO A 145 24.88 4.80 -0.35
N SER A 146 26.12 4.34 -0.42
CA SER A 146 26.53 3.29 -1.37
C SER A 146 25.85 1.95 -1.12
N ILE A 147 25.56 1.59 0.12
CA ILE A 147 24.85 0.33 0.46
C ILE A 147 23.39 0.37 -0.01
N ILE A 148 22.79 1.56 0.00
CA ILE A 148 21.37 1.76 -0.38
C ILE A 148 21.22 1.96 -1.90
N ASN A 149 22.19 2.60 -2.56
CA ASN A 149 22.07 2.97 -3.97
C ASN A 149 22.74 1.97 -4.95
N ASN A 150 23.50 1.02 -4.45
CA ASN A 150 24.14 -0.02 -5.27
C ASN A 150 23.65 -1.42 -4.84
N PRO A 151 23.80 -2.41 -5.74
CA PRO A 151 23.54 -3.80 -5.38
C PRO A 151 24.34 -4.21 -4.15
N SER A 152 23.66 -4.75 -3.16
CA SER A 152 24.21 -5.12 -1.85
C SER A 152 23.36 -6.22 -1.22
N ILE A 153 23.65 -6.63 0.00
CA ILE A 153 22.81 -7.59 0.75
C ILE A 153 21.39 -7.04 0.96
N ILE A 154 21.24 -5.71 0.97
CA ILE A 154 19.97 -5.03 1.26
C ILE A 154 19.25 -4.64 -0.02
N GLN A 155 19.94 -4.32 -1.09
CA GLN A 155 19.41 -3.79 -2.34
C GLN A 155 19.75 -4.69 -3.53
N ALA A 156 18.74 -5.06 -4.31
CA ALA A 156 18.93 -5.85 -5.54
C ALA A 156 19.40 -5.00 -6.73
N ASN A 157 19.03 -3.72 -6.78
CA ASN A 157 19.18 -2.86 -7.94
C ASN A 157 20.12 -1.69 -7.68
N ALA A 158 20.81 -1.21 -8.72
CA ALA A 158 21.51 0.07 -8.71
C ALA A 158 20.56 1.22 -8.98
N PHE A 159 20.76 2.35 -8.30
CA PHE A 159 19.99 3.56 -8.48
C PHE A 159 20.89 4.73 -8.85
N PRO A 160 20.65 5.40 -9.98
CA PRO A 160 21.54 6.46 -10.46
C PRO A 160 21.49 7.75 -9.60
N SER A 161 20.41 7.97 -8.85
CA SER A 161 20.22 9.17 -8.06
C SER A 161 20.50 8.93 -6.58
N THR A 162 21.55 9.57 -6.06
CA THR A 162 21.93 9.56 -4.63
C THR A 162 21.16 10.57 -3.79
N LEU A 163 20.42 11.51 -4.42
CA LEU A 163 19.76 12.64 -3.74
C LEU A 163 18.42 12.27 -3.07
N ARG A 164 17.83 11.13 -3.41
CA ARG A 164 16.54 10.71 -2.88
C ARG A 164 16.72 9.64 -1.81
N LEU A 165 16.20 9.90 -0.61
CA LEU A 165 16.18 8.91 0.45
C LEU A 165 15.20 7.77 0.11
N ARG A 166 15.71 6.54 0.11
CA ARG A 166 14.94 5.32 -0.21
C ARG A 166 14.82 4.37 0.97
N GLY A 167 15.67 4.54 1.99
CA GLY A 167 15.77 3.59 3.08
C GLY A 167 16.08 2.18 2.55
N PHE A 168 15.38 1.17 3.06
CA PHE A 168 15.48 -0.21 2.57
C PHE A 168 14.40 -0.54 1.52
N SER A 169 13.79 0.48 0.92
CA SER A 169 12.71 0.34 -0.07
C SER A 169 13.22 0.45 -1.51
N VAL A 170 12.42 -0.09 -2.45
CA VAL A 170 12.69 0.01 -3.88
C VAL A 170 12.59 1.43 -4.40
N GLU A 171 11.70 2.25 -3.83
CA GLU A 171 11.43 3.62 -4.27
C GLU A 171 11.31 4.60 -3.10
N ALA A 172 11.67 5.87 -3.33
CA ALA A 172 11.50 6.95 -2.36
C ALA A 172 10.03 7.19 -1.96
N SER A 173 9.08 6.94 -2.87
CA SER A 173 7.64 7.02 -2.60
C SER A 173 7.19 6.00 -1.56
N LEU A 174 7.65 4.76 -1.70
CA LEU A 174 7.35 3.68 -0.76
C LEU A 174 8.02 3.92 0.60
N PHE A 175 9.27 4.44 0.59
CA PHE A 175 9.94 4.85 1.82
C PHE A 175 9.22 5.99 2.53
N GLY A 176 8.73 7.00 1.79
CA GLY A 176 7.89 8.07 2.34
C GLY A 176 6.63 7.54 3.01
N PHE A 177 6.00 6.52 2.42
CA PHE A 177 4.87 5.82 3.06
C PHE A 177 5.29 5.13 4.36
N GLN A 178 6.40 4.39 4.36
CA GLN A 178 6.88 3.68 5.54
C GLN A 178 7.23 4.64 6.69
N ILE A 179 7.89 5.77 6.40
CA ILE A 179 8.31 6.71 7.43
C ILE A 179 7.15 7.48 8.05
N VAL A 180 6.15 7.86 7.23
CA VAL A 180 4.92 8.49 7.75
C VAL A 180 4.13 7.49 8.60
N CYS A 181 3.97 6.25 8.16
CA CYS A 181 3.35 5.20 8.98
C CYS A 181 4.09 5.01 10.31
N ALA A 182 5.43 4.93 10.30
CA ALA A 182 6.25 4.78 11.49
C ALA A 182 6.10 5.97 12.45
N ALA A 183 6.11 7.20 11.93
CA ALA A 183 5.91 8.42 12.72
C ALA A 183 4.53 8.46 13.37
N VAL A 184 3.47 8.13 12.62
CA VAL A 184 2.10 8.11 13.19
C VAL A 184 1.92 6.97 14.20
N LEU A 185 2.55 5.80 13.99
CA LEU A 185 2.58 4.72 14.97
C LEU A 185 3.22 5.16 16.30
N ILE A 186 4.30 5.95 16.25
CA ILE A 186 4.88 6.56 17.47
C ILE A 186 3.82 7.40 18.19
N GLY A 187 3.08 8.23 17.44
CA GLY A 187 1.98 9.02 17.97
C GLY A 187 0.91 8.18 18.67
N ILE A 188 0.55 7.01 18.10
CA ILE A 188 -0.43 6.10 18.65
C ILE A 188 0.10 5.38 19.90
N ILE A 189 1.34 4.88 19.85
CA ILE A 189 1.92 4.05 20.92
C ILE A 189 2.25 4.90 22.15
N TYR A 190 2.78 6.11 21.94
CA TYR A 190 3.24 6.99 23.01
C TYR A 190 2.28 8.15 23.30
N ASN A 191 1.10 8.14 22.67
CA ASN A 191 0.03 9.14 22.87
C ASN A 191 0.52 10.60 22.71
N ILE A 192 1.31 10.85 21.66
CA ILE A 192 1.89 12.16 21.38
C ILE A 192 0.80 13.16 20.98
N LYS A 193 0.91 14.41 21.46
CA LYS A 193 -0.02 15.50 21.09
C LYS A 193 -0.03 15.69 19.57
N LEU A 194 -1.23 15.78 18.98
CA LEU A 194 -1.43 15.86 17.54
C LEU A 194 -0.60 16.94 16.83
N PRO A 195 -0.48 18.19 17.31
CA PRO A 195 0.34 19.20 16.62
C PRO A 195 1.81 18.81 16.50
N ILE A 196 2.40 18.24 17.55
CA ILE A 196 3.80 17.78 17.55
C ILE A 196 3.95 16.62 16.56
N LEU A 197 3.01 15.67 16.58
CA LEU A 197 2.99 14.55 15.66
C LEU A 197 2.92 15.02 14.19
N VAL A 198 2.04 15.99 13.91
CA VAL A 198 1.87 16.52 12.53
C VAL A 198 3.15 17.18 12.05
N ILE A 199 3.74 18.08 12.86
CA ILE A 199 4.96 18.78 12.49
C ILE A 199 6.12 17.77 12.26
N ALA A 200 6.35 16.86 13.21
CA ALA A 200 7.41 15.86 13.09
C ALA A 200 7.22 14.96 11.85
N THR A 201 5.98 14.50 11.61
CA THR A 201 5.69 13.64 10.45
C THR A 201 5.89 14.38 9.14
N LEU A 202 5.51 15.67 9.04
CA LEU A 202 5.73 16.49 7.85
C LEU A 202 7.22 16.70 7.59
N ILE A 203 8.02 16.98 8.63
CA ILE A 203 9.47 17.11 8.49
C ILE A 203 10.06 15.81 7.90
N PHE A 204 9.71 14.65 8.46
CA PHE A 204 10.18 13.37 7.92
C PHE A 204 9.71 13.10 6.49
N ALA A 205 8.45 13.41 6.16
CA ALA A 205 7.92 13.25 4.80
C ALA A 205 8.65 14.13 3.79
N ILE A 206 9.02 15.37 4.17
CA ILE A 206 9.79 16.30 3.32
C ILE A 206 11.23 15.80 3.14
N ILE A 207 11.88 15.35 4.21
CA ILE A 207 13.26 14.81 4.17
C ILE A 207 13.35 13.62 3.20
N THR A 208 12.33 12.77 3.14
CA THR A 208 12.31 11.64 2.18
C THR A 208 12.10 12.06 0.73
N THR A 209 11.87 13.35 0.45
CA THR A 209 11.54 13.86 -0.89
C THR A 209 10.32 13.18 -1.53
N SER A 210 9.47 12.52 -0.73
CA SER A 210 8.25 11.86 -1.19
C SER A 210 7.09 12.82 -1.20
N LYS A 211 6.86 13.50 -2.33
CA LYS A 211 5.77 14.46 -2.53
C LYS A 211 4.40 13.83 -2.28
N GLY A 212 4.21 12.59 -2.76
CA GLY A 212 2.97 11.85 -2.58
C GLY A 212 2.65 11.58 -1.11
N ALA A 213 3.66 11.18 -0.32
CA ALA A 213 3.48 10.92 1.11
C ALA A 213 3.15 12.20 1.88
N ALA A 214 3.88 13.30 1.62
CA ALA A 214 3.65 14.60 2.27
C ALA A 214 2.24 15.14 1.96
N LEU A 215 1.85 15.13 0.69
CA LEU A 215 0.52 15.61 0.25
C LEU A 215 -0.61 14.75 0.82
N SER A 216 -0.50 13.43 0.73
CA SER A 216 -1.51 12.52 1.29
C SER A 216 -1.65 12.68 2.80
N PHE A 217 -0.55 12.86 3.53
CA PHE A 217 -0.59 13.09 4.96
C PHE A 217 -1.27 14.43 5.30
N LEU A 218 -0.95 15.51 4.57
CA LEU A 218 -1.62 16.79 4.73
C LEU A 218 -3.13 16.68 4.51
N ILE A 219 -3.55 16.02 3.42
CA ILE A 219 -4.97 15.78 3.16
C ILE A 219 -5.63 15.04 4.33
N CYS A 220 -4.97 14.02 4.91
CA CYS A 220 -5.51 13.31 6.08
C CYS A 220 -5.70 14.21 7.30
N VAL A 221 -4.74 15.08 7.57
CA VAL A 221 -4.83 16.06 8.66
C VAL A 221 -5.96 17.05 8.40
N CYS A 222 -6.08 17.54 7.18
CA CYS A 222 -7.18 18.42 6.76
C CYS A 222 -8.55 17.75 6.93
N CYS A 223 -8.68 16.51 6.46
CA CYS A 223 -9.91 15.71 6.63
C CYS A 223 -10.26 15.53 8.12
N TYR A 224 -9.25 15.27 8.96
CA TYR A 224 -9.49 15.15 10.39
C TYR A 224 -10.06 16.44 10.98
N TYR A 225 -9.45 17.59 10.70
CA TYR A 225 -9.94 18.88 11.21
C TYR A 225 -11.29 19.27 10.61
N ALA A 226 -11.56 18.95 9.34
CA ALA A 226 -12.84 19.19 8.70
C ALA A 226 -14.01 18.39 9.34
N THR A 227 -13.73 17.29 10.05
CA THR A 227 -14.76 16.51 10.75
C THR A 227 -15.07 17.06 12.17
N ARG A 228 -14.34 18.07 12.66
CA ARG A 228 -14.44 18.55 14.04
C ARG A 228 -14.74 20.04 14.14
N GLY A 229 -15.40 20.44 15.24
CA GLY A 229 -15.71 21.84 15.55
C GLY A 229 -17.04 22.35 14.97
N ASN A 230 -17.34 23.63 15.24
CA ASN A 230 -18.49 24.32 14.68
C ASN A 230 -18.32 24.52 13.16
N LEU A 231 -19.43 24.66 12.44
CA LEU A 231 -19.41 24.79 11.00
C LEU A 231 -18.43 25.87 10.50
N ILE A 232 -18.42 27.03 11.15
CA ILE A 232 -17.52 28.16 10.81
C ILE A 232 -16.06 27.76 11.00
N PHE A 233 -15.72 27.07 12.10
CA PHE A 233 -14.36 26.61 12.37
C PHE A 233 -13.91 25.52 11.39
N ARG A 234 -14.82 24.62 11.00
CA ARG A 234 -14.55 23.60 9.95
C ARG A 234 -14.25 24.28 8.60
N ILE A 235 -15.06 25.26 8.20
CA ILE A 235 -14.86 26.01 6.96
C ILE A 235 -13.52 26.74 7.02
N PHE A 236 -13.24 27.47 8.10
CA PHE A 236 -11.98 28.19 8.30
C PHE A 236 -10.76 27.27 8.21
N LEU A 237 -10.76 26.15 8.94
CA LEU A 237 -9.67 25.18 8.89
C LEU A 237 -9.55 24.49 7.54
N SER A 238 -10.66 24.22 6.87
CA SER A 238 -10.63 23.66 5.50
C SER A 238 -10.01 24.64 4.52
N ILE A 239 -10.36 25.91 4.60
CA ILE A 239 -9.77 26.97 3.76
C ILE A 239 -8.27 27.16 4.12
N LEU A 240 -7.94 27.25 5.40
CA LEU A 240 -6.54 27.38 5.84
C LEU A 240 -5.69 26.19 5.40
N SER A 241 -6.21 24.98 5.55
CA SER A 241 -5.52 23.78 5.14
C SER A 241 -5.38 23.68 3.62
N ALA A 242 -6.40 24.08 2.88
CA ALA A 242 -6.35 24.18 1.42
C ALA A 242 -5.31 25.22 0.98
N LEU A 243 -5.24 26.38 1.66
CA LEU A 243 -4.27 27.44 1.40
C LEU A 243 -2.83 26.99 1.71
N VAL A 244 -2.62 26.33 2.85
CA VAL A 244 -1.30 25.76 3.20
C VAL A 244 -0.91 24.66 2.21
N SER A 245 -1.84 23.78 1.85
CA SER A 245 -1.61 22.76 0.82
C SER A 245 -1.29 23.38 -0.55
N PHE A 246 -1.97 24.46 -0.92
CA PHE A 246 -1.73 25.22 -2.14
C PHE A 246 -0.35 25.90 -2.11
N ILE A 247 0.05 26.50 -0.98
CA ILE A 247 1.37 27.12 -0.82
C ILE A 247 2.48 26.06 -0.94
N ILE A 248 2.34 24.93 -0.25
CA ILE A 248 3.28 23.81 -0.35
C ILE A 248 3.30 23.26 -1.78
N PHE A 249 2.15 23.13 -2.41
CA PHE A 249 2.04 22.73 -3.80
C PHE A 249 2.78 23.72 -4.72
N LYS A 250 2.54 25.03 -4.57
CA LYS A 250 3.14 26.07 -5.41
C LYS A 250 4.65 26.22 -5.19
N LEU A 251 5.13 26.14 -3.93
CA LEU A 251 6.54 26.41 -3.61
C LEU A 251 7.44 25.17 -3.76
N TYR A 252 6.92 23.98 -3.48
CA TYR A 252 7.72 22.75 -3.45
C TYR A 252 7.32 21.74 -4.53
N ILE A 253 6.02 21.56 -4.75
CA ILE A 253 5.53 20.52 -5.64
C ILE A 253 5.55 21.02 -7.09
N LEU A 254 5.10 22.23 -7.35
CA LEU A 254 4.97 22.76 -8.70
C LEU A 254 6.34 22.95 -9.41
N PRO A 255 7.38 23.57 -8.81
CA PRO A 255 8.69 23.68 -9.47
C PRO A 255 9.36 22.34 -9.73
N SER A 256 9.10 21.39 -8.84
CA SER A 256 9.60 20.04 -8.96
C SER A 256 8.73 19.18 -9.88
N LEU A 257 7.42 19.50 -10.03
CA LEU A 257 6.54 18.88 -11.03
C LEU A 257 6.83 19.38 -12.43
N THR A 258 7.14 20.65 -12.64
CA THR A 258 7.56 21.17 -13.94
C THR A 258 8.82 20.48 -14.42
N ASN A 259 9.83 20.33 -13.55
CA ASN A 259 11.03 19.53 -13.85
C ASN A 259 10.69 18.04 -14.04
N ASP A 260 9.74 17.48 -13.26
CA ASP A 260 9.30 16.08 -13.38
C ASP A 260 8.39 15.87 -14.63
N ILE A 261 7.61 16.87 -15.05
CA ILE A 261 6.79 16.82 -16.28
C ILE A 261 7.69 16.86 -17.51
N GLU A 262 8.76 17.65 -17.48
CA GLU A 262 9.72 17.76 -18.58
C GLU A 262 10.71 16.59 -18.63
N SER A 263 11.15 16.10 -17.46
CA SER A 263 12.19 15.06 -17.35
C SER A 263 11.70 13.66 -16.98
N TYR A 264 10.52 13.53 -16.36
CA TYR A 264 9.95 12.25 -15.91
C TYR A 264 8.51 12.08 -16.39
N ASN A 265 8.27 11.05 -17.19
CA ASN A 265 6.95 10.66 -17.70
C ASN A 265 6.00 10.11 -16.62
N SER A 266 6.42 10.14 -15.36
CA SER A 266 5.77 9.46 -14.22
C SER A 266 4.37 9.99 -13.92
N VAL A 267 4.10 11.30 -14.11
CA VAL A 267 2.77 11.89 -13.86
C VAL A 267 1.77 11.43 -14.91
N ALA A 268 2.16 11.51 -16.19
CA ALA A 268 1.33 11.05 -17.31
C ALA A 268 1.03 9.54 -17.18
N THR A 269 2.04 8.74 -16.86
CA THR A 269 1.91 7.29 -16.64
C THR A 269 0.92 6.97 -15.51
N ARG A 270 1.05 7.63 -14.34
CA ARG A 270 0.16 7.37 -13.20
C ARG A 270 -1.27 7.80 -13.48
N LEU A 271 -1.47 8.98 -14.07
CA LEU A 271 -2.80 9.48 -14.43
C LEU A 271 -3.46 8.54 -15.45
N THR A 272 -2.75 8.21 -16.53
CA THR A 272 -3.27 7.34 -17.58
C THR A 272 -3.62 5.95 -17.05
N MET A 273 -2.73 5.34 -16.27
CA MET A 273 -2.97 4.01 -15.72
C MET A 273 -4.10 4.01 -14.69
N PHE A 274 -4.23 5.07 -13.89
CA PHE A 274 -5.35 5.26 -12.97
C PHE A 274 -6.69 5.35 -13.72
N VAL A 275 -6.76 6.19 -14.76
CA VAL A 275 -7.96 6.35 -15.59
C VAL A 275 -8.26 5.05 -16.36
N SER A 276 -7.23 4.36 -16.87
CA SER A 276 -7.39 3.06 -17.54
C SER A 276 -8.02 2.03 -16.61
N GLY A 277 -7.55 1.94 -15.36
CA GLY A 277 -8.12 1.02 -14.37
C GLY A 277 -9.58 1.34 -14.06
N LEU A 278 -9.95 2.62 -13.92
CA LEU A 278 -11.34 3.03 -13.76
C LEU A 278 -12.18 2.73 -15.01
N THR A 279 -11.63 2.93 -16.19
CA THR A 279 -12.33 2.59 -17.46
C THR A 279 -12.62 1.10 -17.52
N VAL A 280 -11.62 0.26 -17.23
CA VAL A 280 -11.81 -1.20 -17.16
C VAL A 280 -12.92 -1.57 -16.17
N PHE A 281 -12.94 -0.97 -14.99
CA PHE A 281 -13.99 -1.21 -13.98
C PHE A 281 -15.38 -0.79 -14.46
N LEU A 282 -15.51 0.34 -15.15
CA LEU A 282 -16.80 0.79 -15.69
C LEU A 282 -17.40 -0.20 -16.71
N TYR A 283 -16.54 -0.81 -17.54
CA TYR A 283 -16.97 -1.85 -18.47
C TYR A 283 -17.13 -3.23 -17.82
N ASN A 284 -16.43 -3.49 -16.71
CA ASN A 284 -16.42 -4.76 -16.01
C ASN A 284 -16.63 -4.58 -14.49
N PRO A 285 -17.85 -4.26 -14.04
CA PRO A 285 -18.12 -3.90 -12.64
C PRO A 285 -17.87 -5.04 -11.64
N LEU A 286 -17.87 -6.29 -12.07
CA LEU A 286 -17.51 -7.44 -11.22
C LEU A 286 -16.00 -7.70 -11.17
N GLY A 287 -15.20 -6.87 -11.86
CA GLY A 287 -13.76 -7.04 -12.03
C GLY A 287 -13.42 -7.96 -13.19
N VAL A 288 -12.16 -7.96 -13.63
CA VAL A 288 -11.66 -8.77 -14.74
C VAL A 288 -10.87 -9.99 -14.25
N GLY A 289 -10.70 -10.14 -12.95
CA GLY A 289 -9.91 -11.21 -12.36
C GLY A 289 -8.42 -11.12 -12.69
N TYR A 290 -7.68 -12.13 -12.28
CA TYR A 290 -6.21 -12.14 -12.43
C TYR A 290 -5.75 -12.30 -13.88
N TYR A 291 -6.45 -13.11 -14.67
CA TYR A 291 -6.08 -13.38 -16.06
C TYR A 291 -6.57 -12.31 -17.04
N GLY A 292 -7.61 -11.56 -16.69
CA GLY A 292 -8.12 -10.45 -17.48
C GLY A 292 -7.38 -9.13 -17.25
N TYR A 293 -6.58 -9.02 -16.21
CA TYR A 293 -5.94 -7.76 -15.79
C TYR A 293 -5.02 -7.16 -16.88
N ILE A 294 -4.00 -7.91 -17.30
CA ILE A 294 -3.07 -7.42 -18.33
C ILE A 294 -3.75 -7.22 -19.68
N PRO A 295 -4.53 -8.20 -20.22
CA PRO A 295 -5.23 -7.98 -21.48
C PRO A 295 -6.14 -6.77 -21.49
N SER A 296 -6.86 -6.49 -20.39
CA SER A 296 -7.73 -5.31 -20.30
C SER A 296 -6.93 -4.00 -20.32
N ILE A 297 -5.76 -3.94 -19.68
CA ILE A 297 -4.87 -2.78 -19.78
C ILE A 297 -4.45 -2.55 -21.24
N TYR A 298 -4.01 -3.60 -21.96
CA TYR A 298 -3.65 -3.46 -23.38
C TYR A 298 -4.83 -3.00 -24.24
N ALA A 299 -6.04 -3.47 -23.94
CA ALA A 299 -7.23 -3.12 -24.72
C ALA A 299 -7.70 -1.68 -24.50
N PHE A 300 -7.68 -1.18 -23.26
CA PHE A 300 -8.30 0.11 -22.92
C PHE A 300 -7.31 1.27 -22.81
N THR A 301 -6.03 1.03 -22.48
CA THR A 301 -5.07 2.12 -22.25
C THR A 301 -4.77 2.96 -23.48
N PRO A 302 -4.67 2.44 -24.73
CA PRO A 302 -4.44 3.26 -25.90
C PRO A 302 -5.50 4.35 -26.10
N ASP A 303 -6.79 4.01 -25.92
CA ASP A 303 -7.88 4.99 -26.02
C ASP A 303 -7.82 6.05 -24.91
N VAL A 304 -7.44 5.63 -23.70
CA VAL A 304 -7.26 6.54 -22.56
C VAL A 304 -6.10 7.51 -22.81
N ILE A 305 -4.97 7.05 -23.36
CA ILE A 305 -3.84 7.91 -23.77
C ILE A 305 -4.32 8.98 -24.74
N SER A 306 -5.06 8.59 -25.77
CA SER A 306 -5.59 9.53 -26.76
C SER A 306 -6.50 10.59 -26.13
N ARG A 307 -7.43 10.18 -25.25
CA ARG A 307 -8.35 11.08 -24.55
C ARG A 307 -7.63 12.03 -23.60
N ILE A 308 -6.71 11.52 -22.77
CA ILE A 308 -5.95 12.36 -21.83
C ILE A 308 -5.03 13.31 -22.61
N GLY A 309 -4.40 12.87 -23.70
CA GLY A 309 -3.54 13.67 -24.54
C GLY A 309 -4.29 14.83 -25.21
N SER A 310 -5.56 14.64 -25.59
CA SER A 310 -6.39 15.72 -26.11
C SER A 310 -6.75 16.80 -25.06
N ILE A 311 -6.87 16.41 -23.78
CA ILE A 311 -7.18 17.34 -22.68
C ILE A 311 -5.91 18.01 -22.13
N PHE A 312 -4.81 17.25 -22.04
CA PHE A 312 -3.54 17.68 -21.47
C PHE A 312 -2.38 17.45 -22.45
N PRO A 313 -2.25 18.24 -23.52
CA PRO A 313 -1.24 18.04 -24.56
C PRO A 313 0.21 18.22 -24.08
N ILE A 314 0.41 18.83 -22.91
CA ILE A 314 1.73 19.06 -22.31
C ILE A 314 2.32 17.77 -21.71
N LEU A 315 1.50 16.74 -21.42
CA LEU A 315 1.96 15.52 -20.78
C LEU A 315 2.75 14.64 -21.76
N ASN A 316 3.86 14.10 -21.28
CA ASN A 316 4.65 13.14 -22.04
C ASN A 316 4.20 11.70 -21.75
N PHE A 317 3.69 11.03 -22.76
CA PHE A 317 3.14 9.66 -22.67
C PHE A 317 4.13 8.57 -23.08
N SER A 318 5.40 8.89 -23.35
CA SER A 318 6.38 7.92 -23.89
C SER A 318 6.54 6.68 -23.02
N GLU A 319 6.57 6.83 -21.68
CA GLU A 319 6.66 5.70 -20.75
C GLU A 319 5.41 4.81 -20.80
N VAL A 320 4.21 5.40 -20.72
CA VAL A 320 2.98 4.62 -20.71
C VAL A 320 2.67 3.97 -22.06
N GLN A 321 3.10 4.59 -23.16
CA GLN A 321 3.01 3.97 -24.50
C GLN A 321 3.81 2.66 -24.55
N THR A 322 4.99 2.60 -23.93
CA THR A 322 5.77 1.34 -23.88
C THR A 322 5.04 0.23 -23.12
N TYR A 323 4.13 0.57 -22.19
CA TYR A 323 3.33 -0.45 -21.47
C TYR A 323 2.25 -1.08 -22.35
N THR A 324 1.87 -0.44 -23.44
CA THR A 324 0.83 -0.94 -24.37
C THR A 324 1.41 -1.64 -25.59
N ILE A 325 2.74 -1.67 -25.74
CA ILE A 325 3.40 -2.41 -26.81
C ILE A 325 3.39 -3.91 -26.46
N ILE A 326 2.71 -4.70 -27.31
CA ILE A 326 2.63 -6.14 -27.14
C ILE A 326 4.02 -6.75 -27.23
N GLY A 327 4.42 -7.53 -26.23
CA GLY A 327 5.76 -8.12 -26.14
C GLY A 327 6.73 -7.39 -25.23
N GLU A 328 6.47 -6.15 -24.83
CA GLU A 328 7.24 -5.45 -23.80
C GLU A 328 6.74 -5.85 -22.41
N TYR A 329 7.43 -6.80 -21.78
CA TYR A 329 7.03 -7.41 -20.49
C TYR A 329 7.47 -6.60 -19.26
N LYS A 330 7.45 -5.29 -19.32
CA LYS A 330 7.73 -4.44 -18.16
C LYS A 330 6.65 -4.60 -17.08
N ALA A 331 6.92 -4.10 -15.89
CA ALA A 331 6.00 -4.17 -14.74
C ALA A 331 4.75 -3.31 -14.99
N VAL A 332 3.81 -3.84 -15.77
CA VAL A 332 2.54 -3.21 -16.09
C VAL A 332 1.63 -3.26 -14.86
N GLY A 333 1.09 -2.11 -14.46
CA GLY A 333 0.15 -1.99 -13.35
C GLY A 333 -0.42 -0.57 -13.27
N THR A 334 -1.56 -0.39 -12.58
CA THR A 334 -2.23 0.92 -12.49
C THR A 334 -1.47 1.94 -11.66
N LYS A 335 -0.37 1.57 -11.03
CA LYS A 335 0.40 2.38 -10.09
C LYS A 335 -0.39 2.78 -8.83
N SER A 336 -1.52 2.09 -8.58
CA SER A 336 -2.41 2.25 -7.45
C SER A 336 -2.92 0.89 -7.00
N MET A 337 -2.60 0.48 -5.78
CA MET A 337 -3.02 -0.81 -5.25
C MET A 337 -4.54 -0.93 -5.13
N ILE A 338 -5.24 0.16 -4.78
CA ILE A 338 -6.71 0.16 -4.68
C ILE A 338 -7.34 0.00 -6.06
N ILE A 339 -6.82 0.67 -7.09
CA ILE A 339 -7.30 0.51 -8.47
C ILE A 339 -7.03 -0.89 -8.98
N ASP A 340 -5.86 -1.47 -8.68
CA ASP A 340 -5.58 -2.87 -9.00
C ASP A 340 -6.61 -3.82 -8.36
N CYS A 341 -6.92 -3.63 -7.07
CA CYS A 341 -7.97 -4.39 -6.38
C CYS A 341 -9.36 -4.20 -7.04
N ILE A 342 -9.67 -2.97 -7.46
CA ILE A 342 -10.91 -2.66 -8.18
C ILE A 342 -10.96 -3.41 -9.53
N MET A 343 -9.86 -3.43 -10.27
CA MET A 343 -9.79 -4.18 -11.52
C MET A 343 -9.94 -5.69 -11.29
N PHE A 344 -9.29 -6.25 -10.26
CA PHE A 344 -9.38 -7.69 -9.99
C PHE A 344 -10.77 -8.10 -9.48
N PHE A 345 -11.33 -7.36 -8.52
CA PHE A 345 -12.48 -7.80 -7.73
C PHE A 345 -13.74 -6.96 -7.96
N GLY A 346 -13.65 -5.81 -8.62
CA GLY A 346 -14.76 -4.92 -8.90
C GLY A 346 -15.55 -4.51 -7.66
N LEU A 347 -16.89 -4.54 -7.76
CA LEU A 347 -17.81 -4.23 -6.66
C LEU A 347 -17.64 -5.16 -5.46
N LEU A 348 -17.15 -6.40 -5.67
CA LEU A 348 -16.89 -7.36 -4.60
C LEU A 348 -15.79 -6.86 -3.64
N PHE A 349 -14.89 -6.01 -4.11
CA PHE A 349 -13.91 -5.33 -3.26
C PHE A 349 -14.44 -3.98 -2.74
N ILE A 350 -14.97 -3.13 -3.61
CA ILE A 350 -15.35 -1.75 -3.28
C ILE A 350 -16.35 -1.72 -2.13
N ILE A 351 -17.41 -2.51 -2.21
CA ILE A 351 -18.49 -2.48 -1.22
C ILE A 351 -18.01 -2.87 0.18
N PRO A 352 -17.38 -4.04 0.40
CA PRO A 352 -16.85 -4.40 1.72
C PRO A 352 -15.77 -3.44 2.22
N PHE A 353 -14.94 -2.91 1.31
CA PHE A 353 -13.86 -1.99 1.65
C PHE A 353 -14.41 -0.65 2.18
N ILE A 354 -15.40 -0.06 1.51
CA ILE A 354 -16.05 1.18 1.96
C ILE A 354 -16.70 0.96 3.34
N PHE A 355 -17.43 -0.15 3.54
CA PHE A 355 -18.02 -0.46 4.84
C PHE A 355 -16.97 -0.65 5.94
N TYR A 356 -15.86 -1.30 5.62
CA TYR A 356 -14.75 -1.48 6.55
C TYR A 356 -14.13 -0.13 6.96
N ILE A 357 -13.81 0.74 5.99
CA ILE A 357 -13.25 2.07 6.25
C ILE A 357 -14.25 2.94 7.04
N LYS A 358 -15.53 2.97 6.64
CA LYS A 358 -16.58 3.71 7.35
C LYS A 358 -16.69 3.27 8.81
N ARG A 359 -16.64 1.96 9.07
CA ARG A 359 -16.72 1.41 10.43
C ARG A 359 -15.54 1.84 11.30
N LEU A 360 -14.31 1.68 10.81
CA LEU A 360 -13.12 2.05 11.57
C LEU A 360 -13.01 3.57 11.76
N SER A 361 -13.22 4.35 10.69
CA SER A 361 -13.15 5.81 10.76
C SER A 361 -14.19 6.39 11.71
N GLY A 362 -15.44 5.91 11.64
CA GLY A 362 -16.49 6.31 12.56
C GLY A 362 -16.15 6.03 14.02
N TYR A 363 -15.60 4.85 14.29
CA TYR A 363 -15.16 4.48 15.64
C TYR A 363 -14.01 5.37 16.15
N PHE A 364 -12.95 5.58 15.36
CA PHE A 364 -11.83 6.40 15.80
C PHE A 364 -12.22 7.87 15.99
N LEU A 365 -13.13 8.38 15.18
CA LEU A 365 -13.68 9.73 15.37
C LEU A 365 -14.51 9.84 16.64
N SER A 366 -15.41 8.89 16.91
CA SER A 366 -16.27 8.93 18.11
C SER A 366 -15.47 8.81 19.40
N ASN A 367 -14.40 8.00 19.41
CA ASN A 367 -13.52 7.81 20.57
C ASN A 367 -12.34 8.81 20.65
N ASN A 368 -12.32 9.84 19.80
CA ASN A 368 -11.26 10.84 19.76
C ASN A 368 -9.83 10.27 19.52
N ASP A 369 -9.73 9.10 18.92
CA ASP A 369 -8.45 8.46 18.55
C ASP A 369 -7.92 9.04 17.23
N ARG A 370 -7.37 10.26 17.35
CA ARG A 370 -6.97 11.13 16.24
C ARG A 370 -5.89 10.49 15.37
N ALA A 371 -4.86 9.95 16.02
CA ALA A 371 -3.73 9.37 15.31
C ALA A 371 -4.13 8.12 14.52
N SER A 372 -4.97 7.25 15.10
CA SER A 372 -5.49 6.08 14.39
C SER A 372 -6.38 6.44 13.20
N PHE A 373 -7.20 7.50 13.32
CA PHE A 373 -7.99 8.00 12.19
C PHE A 373 -7.10 8.51 11.05
N ILE A 374 -6.07 9.32 11.39
CA ILE A 374 -5.12 9.85 10.40
C ILE A 374 -4.34 8.71 9.74
N LEU A 375 -3.87 7.71 10.52
CA LEU A 375 -3.18 6.55 9.97
C LEU A 375 -4.06 5.77 9.00
N LEU A 376 -5.33 5.53 9.35
CA LEU A 376 -6.28 4.84 8.48
C LEU A 376 -6.45 5.56 7.14
N LEU A 377 -6.73 6.86 7.18
CA LEU A 377 -6.90 7.66 5.97
C LEU A 377 -5.60 7.73 5.16
N PHE A 378 -4.46 7.89 5.82
CA PHE A 378 -3.16 7.94 5.15
C PHE A 378 -2.85 6.63 4.42
N VAL A 379 -3.09 5.48 5.05
CA VAL A 379 -2.93 4.17 4.40
C VAL A 379 -3.85 4.06 3.18
N VAL A 380 -5.11 4.46 3.29
CA VAL A 380 -6.06 4.41 2.17
C VAL A 380 -5.63 5.33 1.02
N LEU A 381 -5.35 6.62 1.31
CA LEU A 381 -4.97 7.59 0.28
C LEU A 381 -3.64 7.25 -0.38
N SER A 382 -2.66 6.75 0.39
CA SER A 382 -1.38 6.32 -0.15
C SER A 382 -1.53 5.17 -1.13
N ASN A 383 -2.33 4.16 -0.80
CA ASN A 383 -2.60 3.01 -1.67
C ASN A 383 -3.52 3.38 -2.86
N LEU A 384 -4.25 4.49 -2.78
CA LEU A 384 -5.03 5.01 -3.91
C LEU A 384 -4.16 5.79 -4.89
N PHE A 385 -3.21 6.60 -4.42
CA PHE A 385 -2.55 7.58 -5.28
C PHE A 385 -1.12 7.22 -5.69
N PHE A 386 -0.33 6.54 -4.85
CA PHE A 386 1.09 6.37 -5.17
C PHE A 386 1.72 5.04 -4.73
N ILE A 387 1.04 4.20 -3.97
CA ILE A 387 1.52 2.86 -3.63
C ILE A 387 0.91 1.84 -4.57
N SER A 388 1.75 1.25 -5.41
CA SER A 388 1.35 0.19 -6.34
C SER A 388 1.96 -1.18 -5.99
N TYR A 389 2.76 -1.23 -4.92
CA TYR A 389 3.58 -2.39 -4.64
C TYR A 389 2.88 -3.36 -3.69
N ILE A 390 2.27 -4.39 -4.27
CA ILE A 390 1.56 -5.45 -3.53
C ILE A 390 2.54 -6.32 -2.72
N GLY A 391 3.82 -6.34 -3.08
CA GLY A 391 4.87 -7.05 -2.34
C GLY A 391 5.24 -6.40 -1.00
N SER A 392 4.73 -5.20 -0.68
CA SER A 392 4.97 -4.55 0.60
C SER A 392 3.98 -5.03 1.66
N TYR A 393 4.49 -5.59 2.75
CA TYR A 393 3.69 -6.05 3.89
C TYR A 393 3.32 -4.94 4.89
N MET A 394 3.74 -3.69 4.63
CA MET A 394 3.44 -2.56 5.51
C MET A 394 1.93 -2.25 5.56
N THR A 395 1.25 -2.23 4.41
CA THR A 395 -0.20 -1.97 4.37
C THR A 395 -1.01 -3.04 5.11
N PRO A 396 -0.81 -4.36 4.87
CA PRO A 396 -1.45 -5.42 5.65
C PRO A 396 -1.23 -5.29 7.16
N PHE A 397 0.00 -4.98 7.56
CA PHE A 397 0.34 -4.77 8.97
C PHE A 397 -0.44 -3.59 9.56
N MET A 398 -0.46 -2.43 8.89
CA MET A 398 -1.17 -1.23 9.37
C MET A 398 -2.68 -1.46 9.51
N LEU A 399 -3.31 -2.05 8.51
CA LEU A 399 -4.75 -2.36 8.56
C LEU A 399 -5.07 -3.36 9.68
N SER A 400 -4.24 -4.38 9.88
CA SER A 400 -4.39 -5.34 10.96
C SER A 400 -4.17 -4.72 12.34
N PHE A 401 -3.16 -3.86 12.49
CA PHE A 401 -2.89 -3.11 13.71
C PHE A 401 -4.10 -2.26 14.12
N LEU A 402 -4.64 -1.47 13.19
CA LEU A 402 -5.82 -0.62 13.43
C LEU A 402 -7.06 -1.46 13.77
N THR A 403 -7.24 -2.61 13.12
CA THR A 403 -8.37 -3.52 13.40
C THR A 403 -8.26 -4.14 14.78
N LEU A 404 -7.07 -4.57 15.20
CA LEU A 404 -6.86 -5.14 16.54
C LEU A 404 -7.00 -4.07 17.62
N ARG A 405 -6.51 -2.85 17.39
CA ARG A 405 -6.73 -1.69 18.26
C ARG A 405 -8.22 -1.40 18.44
N TYR A 406 -8.98 -1.38 17.36
CA TYR A 406 -10.43 -1.24 17.39
C TYR A 406 -11.09 -2.32 18.27
N ARG A 407 -10.70 -3.60 18.08
CA ARG A 407 -11.25 -4.72 18.85
C ARG A 407 -10.88 -4.67 20.34
N GLN A 408 -9.64 -4.31 20.66
CA GLN A 408 -9.15 -4.17 22.03
C GLN A 408 -9.93 -3.08 22.79
N ASN A 409 -10.08 -1.91 22.17
CA ASN A 409 -10.81 -0.80 22.77
C ASN A 409 -12.30 -1.11 22.97
N LEU A 410 -12.92 -1.88 22.06
CA LEU A 410 -14.29 -2.36 22.26
C LEU A 410 -14.42 -3.28 23.45
N LYS A 411 -13.47 -4.19 23.67
CA LYS A 411 -13.46 -5.08 24.84
C LYS A 411 -13.36 -4.27 26.13
N ASN A 412 -12.42 -3.35 26.19
CA ASN A 412 -12.22 -2.50 27.38
C ASN A 412 -13.50 -1.70 27.71
N ASN A 413 -14.17 -1.13 26.68
CA ASN A 413 -15.41 -0.38 26.90
C ASN A 413 -16.56 -1.26 27.44
N ILE A 414 -16.62 -2.54 27.06
CA ILE A 414 -17.64 -3.47 27.58
C ILE A 414 -17.34 -3.85 29.04
N GLU A 415 -16.07 -4.07 29.39
CA GLU A 415 -15.64 -4.39 30.77
C GLU A 415 -15.84 -3.23 31.75
N TYR A 416 -15.91 -1.98 31.28
CA TYR A 416 -16.21 -0.82 32.14
C TYR A 416 -17.71 -0.57 32.34
N VAL A 417 -18.59 -1.22 31.58
CA VAL A 417 -20.07 -1.04 31.65
C VAL A 417 -20.73 -2.18 32.45
N LEU A 418 -20.02 -3.28 32.70
CA LEU A 418 -20.43 -4.40 33.56
C LEU A 418 -19.85 -4.27 34.96
#